data_f238b852901776bcbc011a70d5755552
#
_entry.id   f238b852901776bcbc011a70d5755552
#
_cell.length_a   1.000
_cell.length_b   1.000
_cell.length_c   1.000
_cell.angle_alpha   90.00
_cell.angle_beta   90.00
_cell.angle_gamma   90.00
#
_symmetry.space_group_name_H-M   'P 1'
#
loop_
_entity.id
_entity.type
_entity.pdbx_description
1 polymer ?
#
loop_
_entity_poly.entity_id
_entity_poly.type
_entity_poly.pdbx_seq_one_letter_code
_entity_poly.pdbx_strand_id
1 'polypeptide(L)'
;MQIILYPARVQGEDAAESIVEGIEALDQLGVDVIIVGRGGGSMEDLWAFNEEIVARAIFNCTTPIISAVGHETDVTIADYVADLRAPTPSAAAELAVFDYRGWQEVLAGYVRRLELSMDSKLEMTRQRLTEKAARLAYLSPENQIREKRMYLLRAEEKLTERMEKKLQM
;
A
#
# COMPACT_ATOMS: atom_id res chain seq x y z
N MET A 1 4.79 -4.92 -20.70
CA MET A 1 6.12 -5.45 -20.37
C MET A 1 6.74 -5.99 -21.65
N GLN A 2 7.98 -5.63 -21.93
CA GLN A 2 8.76 -6.14 -23.05
C GLN A 2 9.85 -7.05 -22.47
N ILE A 3 10.07 -8.21 -23.09
CA ILE A 3 11.11 -9.15 -22.70
C ILE A 3 12.13 -9.18 -23.82
N ILE A 4 13.41 -9.00 -23.48
CA ILE A 4 14.55 -9.08 -24.37
C ILE A 4 15.38 -10.28 -23.91
N LEU A 5 15.65 -11.21 -24.78
CA LEU A 5 16.46 -12.39 -24.49
C LEU A 5 17.84 -12.27 -25.18
N TYR A 6 18.90 -12.35 -24.37
CA TYR A 6 20.26 -12.57 -24.91
C TYR A 6 20.66 -14.05 -24.75
N PRO A 7 20.96 -14.75 -25.82
CA PRO A 7 21.28 -16.19 -25.79
C PRO A 7 22.74 -16.42 -25.36
N ALA A 8 23.03 -16.29 -24.06
CA ALA A 8 24.37 -16.58 -23.55
C ALA A 8 24.63 -18.11 -23.43
N ARG A 9 25.86 -18.53 -23.69
CA ARG A 9 26.31 -19.88 -23.30
C ARG A 9 26.53 -19.87 -21.79
N VAL A 10 26.01 -20.88 -21.12
CA VAL A 10 26.13 -21.00 -19.65
C VAL A 10 26.97 -22.20 -19.24
N GLN A 11 27.55 -22.93 -20.23
CA GLN A 11 28.37 -24.14 -20.08
C GLN A 11 29.52 -24.13 -21.09
N GLY A 12 30.67 -24.71 -20.71
CA GLY A 12 31.87 -24.80 -21.56
C GLY A 12 32.89 -23.69 -21.27
N GLU A 13 34.04 -23.77 -21.95
CA GLU A 13 35.20 -22.90 -21.71
C GLU A 13 34.88 -21.38 -21.94
N ASP A 14 34.02 -21.10 -22.92
CA ASP A 14 33.64 -19.70 -23.29
C ASP A 14 32.40 -19.19 -22.55
N ALA A 15 31.89 -19.91 -21.55
CA ALA A 15 30.64 -19.58 -20.88
C ALA A 15 30.72 -18.25 -20.13
N ALA A 16 31.78 -18.03 -19.37
CA ALA A 16 31.97 -16.83 -18.59
C ALA A 16 32.04 -15.58 -19.47
N GLU A 17 32.77 -15.64 -20.59
CA GLU A 17 32.87 -14.54 -21.55
C GLU A 17 31.51 -14.24 -22.20
N SER A 18 30.77 -15.29 -22.58
CA SER A 18 29.44 -15.14 -23.19
C SER A 18 28.42 -14.54 -22.22
N ILE A 19 28.51 -14.84 -20.92
CA ILE A 19 27.67 -14.21 -19.87
C ILE A 19 28.01 -12.72 -19.73
N VAL A 20 29.30 -12.38 -19.69
CA VAL A 20 29.77 -11.00 -19.63
C VAL A 20 29.24 -10.17 -20.80
N GLU A 21 29.44 -10.69 -22.03
CA GLU A 21 28.92 -10.03 -23.25
C GLU A 21 27.41 -9.82 -23.18
N GLY A 22 26.64 -10.77 -22.63
CA GLY A 22 25.21 -10.66 -22.47
C GLY A 22 24.81 -9.57 -21.47
N ILE A 23 25.49 -9.47 -20.33
CA ILE A 23 25.26 -8.45 -19.31
C ILE A 23 25.55 -7.06 -19.91
N GLU A 24 26.71 -6.88 -20.53
CA GLU A 24 27.12 -5.61 -21.12
C GLU A 24 26.19 -5.17 -22.24
N ALA A 25 25.78 -6.09 -23.11
CA ALA A 25 24.84 -5.79 -24.19
C ALA A 25 23.47 -5.33 -23.68
N LEU A 26 22.94 -5.98 -22.65
CA LEU A 26 21.65 -5.62 -22.05
C LEU A 26 21.74 -4.31 -21.25
N ASP A 27 22.86 -4.05 -20.56
CA ASP A 27 23.08 -2.79 -19.85
C ASP A 27 23.15 -1.61 -20.83
N GLN A 28 23.84 -1.76 -21.97
CA GLN A 28 23.91 -0.75 -23.03
C GLN A 28 22.54 -0.47 -23.67
N LEU A 29 21.64 -1.47 -23.70
CA LEU A 29 20.26 -1.28 -24.19
C LEU A 29 19.39 -0.48 -23.22
N GLY A 30 19.80 -0.31 -21.97
CA GLY A 30 19.08 0.45 -20.96
C GLY A 30 17.76 -0.22 -20.55
N VAL A 31 17.78 -1.55 -20.29
CA VAL A 31 16.62 -2.27 -19.77
C VAL A 31 16.40 -1.93 -18.30
N ASP A 32 15.17 -2.14 -17.79
CA ASP A 32 14.83 -1.80 -16.41
C ASP A 32 15.44 -2.77 -15.38
N VAL A 33 15.62 -4.05 -15.76
CA VAL A 33 16.19 -5.10 -14.91
C VAL A 33 16.77 -6.22 -15.79
N ILE A 34 17.87 -6.79 -15.37
CA ILE A 34 18.51 -7.95 -16.02
C ILE A 34 18.33 -9.17 -15.11
N ILE A 35 17.88 -10.29 -15.66
CA ILE A 35 17.88 -11.57 -14.97
C ILE A 35 19.02 -12.41 -15.55
N VAL A 36 19.99 -12.74 -14.70
CA VAL A 36 21.07 -13.67 -15.04
C VAL A 36 20.70 -15.03 -14.45
N GLY A 37 20.43 -15.98 -15.29
CA GLY A 37 19.97 -17.27 -14.82
C GLY A 37 20.27 -18.40 -15.78
N ARG A 38 20.15 -19.62 -15.27
CA ARG A 38 20.26 -20.84 -16.10
C ARG A 38 19.10 -21.79 -15.83
N GLY A 39 18.88 -22.69 -16.79
CA GLY A 39 18.01 -23.85 -16.57
C GLY A 39 18.63 -24.88 -15.64
N GLY A 40 17.94 -25.98 -15.37
CA GLY A 40 18.48 -27.10 -14.59
C GLY A 40 19.73 -27.72 -15.26
N GLY A 41 20.68 -28.17 -14.45
CA GLY A 41 21.93 -28.80 -14.91
C GLY A 41 22.79 -29.26 -13.73
N SER A 42 23.99 -29.75 -13.99
CA SER A 42 24.93 -30.24 -12.97
C SER A 42 25.60 -29.08 -12.20
N MET A 43 26.25 -29.41 -11.08
CA MET A 43 27.03 -28.42 -10.28
C MET A 43 28.23 -27.87 -11.07
N GLU A 44 28.77 -28.63 -12.00
CA GLU A 44 29.87 -28.22 -12.88
C GLU A 44 29.46 -27.05 -13.78
N ASP A 45 28.19 -26.95 -14.12
CA ASP A 45 27.62 -25.88 -14.94
C ASP A 45 27.53 -24.53 -14.21
N LEU A 46 27.77 -24.49 -12.89
CA LEU A 46 27.79 -23.27 -12.07
C LEU A 46 29.14 -22.57 -12.06
N TRP A 47 30.19 -23.20 -12.54
CA TRP A 47 31.56 -22.71 -12.43
C TRP A 47 31.75 -21.37 -13.15
N ALA A 48 31.15 -21.19 -14.31
CA ALA A 48 31.23 -19.95 -15.06
C ALA A 48 30.73 -18.74 -14.25
N PHE A 49 29.73 -18.94 -13.36
CA PHE A 49 29.19 -17.90 -12.51
C PHE A 49 30.04 -17.62 -11.25
N ASN A 50 31.11 -18.38 -11.02
CA ASN A 50 32.12 -18.13 -10.00
C ASN A 50 33.38 -17.46 -10.57
N GLU A 51 33.42 -17.21 -11.87
CA GLU A 51 34.52 -16.51 -12.52
C GLU A 51 34.55 -15.02 -12.14
N GLU A 52 35.78 -14.51 -11.91
CA GLU A 52 35.99 -13.12 -11.54
C GLU A 52 35.44 -12.15 -12.59
N ILE A 53 35.55 -12.50 -13.89
CA ILE A 53 35.09 -11.63 -14.97
C ILE A 53 33.57 -11.44 -14.93
N VAL A 54 32.79 -12.48 -14.59
CA VAL A 54 31.34 -12.41 -14.43
C VAL A 54 30.96 -11.61 -13.22
N ALA A 55 31.63 -11.84 -12.08
CA ALA A 55 31.40 -11.06 -10.86
C ALA A 55 31.68 -9.56 -11.10
N ARG A 56 32.72 -9.21 -11.82
CA ARG A 56 33.05 -7.82 -12.16
C ARG A 56 32.06 -7.21 -13.14
N ALA A 57 31.59 -7.97 -14.12
CA ALA A 57 30.55 -7.51 -15.04
C ALA A 57 29.25 -7.18 -14.31
N ILE A 58 28.82 -8.06 -13.38
CA ILE A 58 27.65 -7.82 -12.53
C ILE A 58 27.86 -6.57 -11.66
N PHE A 59 29.02 -6.45 -11.00
CA PHE A 59 29.29 -5.32 -10.12
C PHE A 59 29.34 -3.96 -10.84
N ASN A 60 29.87 -3.93 -12.06
CA ASN A 60 30.00 -2.70 -12.86
C ASN A 60 28.73 -2.36 -13.65
N CYS A 61 27.77 -3.27 -13.73
CA CYS A 61 26.50 -3.04 -14.42
C CYS A 61 25.71 -1.92 -13.75
N THR A 62 25.15 -1.02 -14.55
CA THR A 62 24.31 0.09 -14.04
C THR A 62 22.84 -0.32 -13.90
N THR A 63 22.43 -1.32 -14.68
CA THR A 63 21.08 -1.89 -14.61
C THR A 63 21.01 -2.89 -13.46
N PRO A 64 19.97 -2.85 -12.60
CA PRO A 64 19.79 -3.82 -11.53
C PRO A 64 19.77 -5.26 -12.03
N ILE A 65 20.52 -6.14 -11.35
CA ILE A 65 20.65 -7.55 -11.73
C ILE A 65 20.02 -8.46 -10.69
N ILE A 66 19.18 -9.38 -11.15
CA ILE A 66 18.66 -10.50 -10.35
C ILE A 66 19.41 -11.76 -10.79
N SER A 67 20.17 -12.37 -9.87
CA SER A 67 20.79 -13.68 -10.09
C SER A 67 19.79 -14.80 -9.81
N ALA A 68 19.66 -15.71 -10.75
CA ALA A 68 18.81 -16.90 -10.67
C ALA A 68 19.57 -18.15 -11.15
N VAL A 69 20.80 -18.29 -10.69
CA VAL A 69 21.77 -19.30 -11.13
C VAL A 69 21.73 -20.55 -10.28
N GLY A 70 21.78 -20.36 -8.95
CA GLY A 70 21.88 -21.45 -7.98
C GLY A 70 20.56 -21.78 -7.31
N HIS A 71 20.35 -23.06 -6.97
CA HIS A 71 19.26 -23.49 -6.08
C HIS A 71 19.56 -23.08 -4.63
N GLU A 72 18.66 -23.37 -3.69
CA GLU A 72 18.77 -22.94 -2.29
C GLU A 72 20.13 -23.27 -1.63
N THR A 73 20.73 -24.40 -1.99
CA THR A 73 22.00 -24.90 -1.44
C THR A 73 23.23 -24.46 -2.21
N ASP A 74 23.09 -24.10 -3.49
CA ASP A 74 24.22 -23.90 -4.42
C ASP A 74 24.36 -22.38 -4.68
N VAL A 75 25.17 -21.72 -3.89
CA VAL A 75 25.41 -20.28 -4.02
C VAL A 75 26.65 -20.01 -4.84
N THR A 76 26.57 -19.13 -5.81
CA THR A 76 27.69 -18.70 -6.64
C THR A 76 28.19 -17.32 -6.27
N ILE A 77 29.38 -16.94 -6.77
CA ILE A 77 29.89 -15.56 -6.57
C ILE A 77 28.96 -14.54 -7.25
N ALA A 78 28.39 -14.89 -8.40
CA ALA A 78 27.38 -14.05 -9.07
C ALA A 78 26.17 -13.74 -8.16
N ASP A 79 25.73 -14.71 -7.35
CA ASP A 79 24.61 -14.52 -6.40
C ASP A 79 24.94 -13.53 -5.26
N TYR A 80 26.23 -13.43 -4.87
CA TYR A 80 26.66 -12.49 -3.84
C TYR A 80 26.85 -11.07 -4.36
N VAL A 81 27.16 -10.93 -5.64
CA VAL A 81 27.46 -9.63 -6.26
C VAL A 81 26.20 -8.99 -6.85
N ALA A 82 25.23 -9.80 -7.27
CA ALA A 82 23.96 -9.31 -7.80
C ALA A 82 23.16 -8.51 -6.76
N ASP A 83 22.33 -7.58 -7.23
CA ASP A 83 21.46 -6.76 -6.37
C ASP A 83 20.41 -7.61 -5.64
N LEU A 84 19.95 -8.67 -6.28
CA LEU A 84 18.98 -9.60 -5.70
C LEU A 84 19.27 -11.03 -6.16
N ARG A 85 19.06 -11.98 -5.26
CA ARG A 85 19.14 -13.41 -5.55
C ARG A 85 17.75 -14.04 -5.56
N ALA A 86 17.46 -14.84 -6.56
CA ALA A 86 16.29 -15.69 -6.66
C ALA A 86 16.69 -17.16 -6.71
N PRO A 87 15.96 -18.07 -6.04
CA PRO A 87 16.30 -19.50 -6.03
C PRO A 87 16.03 -20.20 -7.35
N THR A 88 15.27 -19.59 -8.24
CA THR A 88 14.93 -20.12 -9.57
C THR A 88 14.68 -18.98 -10.56
N PRO A 89 14.84 -19.22 -11.88
CA PRO A 89 14.48 -18.25 -12.91
C PRO A 89 13.01 -17.80 -12.85
N SER A 90 12.09 -18.69 -12.46
CA SER A 90 10.67 -18.34 -12.28
C SER A 90 10.47 -17.36 -11.11
N ALA A 91 11.14 -17.59 -9.99
CA ALA A 91 11.10 -16.67 -8.85
C ALA A 91 11.74 -15.32 -9.21
N ALA A 92 12.81 -15.30 -9.99
CA ALA A 92 13.41 -14.07 -10.50
C ALA A 92 12.43 -13.28 -11.37
N ALA A 93 11.69 -13.96 -12.23
CA ALA A 93 10.67 -13.35 -13.08
C ALA A 93 9.52 -12.75 -12.26
N GLU A 94 9.10 -13.42 -11.18
CA GLU A 94 8.09 -12.88 -10.24
C GLU A 94 8.60 -11.63 -9.51
N LEU A 95 9.88 -11.63 -9.09
CA LEU A 95 10.51 -10.51 -8.42
C LEU A 95 10.74 -9.30 -9.35
N ALA A 96 11.01 -9.57 -10.64
CA ALA A 96 11.21 -8.53 -11.66
C ALA A 96 9.90 -7.82 -12.07
N VAL A 97 8.74 -8.43 -11.80
CA VAL A 97 7.44 -7.88 -12.18
C VAL A 97 6.83 -7.12 -11.02
N PHE A 98 6.50 -5.85 -11.27
CA PHE A 98 5.73 -5.07 -10.30
C PHE A 98 4.32 -5.64 -10.14
N ASP A 99 3.94 -5.99 -8.91
CA ASP A 99 2.59 -6.46 -8.60
C ASP A 99 1.57 -5.31 -8.65
N TYR A 100 1.20 -4.94 -9.86
CA TYR A 100 0.23 -3.89 -10.12
C TYR A 100 -1.15 -4.18 -9.51
N ARG A 101 -1.56 -5.46 -9.49
CA ARG A 101 -2.87 -5.85 -8.95
C ARG A 101 -2.92 -5.71 -7.44
N GLY A 102 -1.91 -6.19 -6.75
CA GLY A 102 -1.80 -6.03 -5.29
C GLY A 102 -1.79 -4.56 -4.87
N TRP A 103 -1.08 -3.71 -5.62
CA TRP A 103 -1.09 -2.28 -5.37
C TRP A 103 -2.44 -1.61 -5.65
N GLN A 104 -3.18 -2.04 -6.68
CA GLN A 104 -4.54 -1.55 -6.92
C GLN A 104 -5.48 -1.90 -5.75
N GLU A 105 -5.40 -3.12 -5.22
CA GLU A 105 -6.18 -3.55 -4.05
C GLU A 105 -5.85 -2.73 -2.80
N VAL A 106 -4.57 -2.48 -2.55
CA VAL A 106 -4.10 -1.63 -1.45
C VAL A 106 -4.65 -0.20 -1.59
N LEU A 107 -4.54 0.39 -2.78
CA LEU A 107 -5.07 1.74 -3.05
C LEU A 107 -6.59 1.81 -2.88
N ALA A 108 -7.33 0.83 -3.41
CA ALA A 108 -8.77 0.74 -3.21
C ALA A 108 -9.13 0.63 -1.72
N GLY A 109 -8.36 -0.11 -0.95
CA GLY A 109 -8.49 -0.19 0.52
C GLY A 109 -8.26 1.14 1.22
N TYR A 110 -7.29 1.94 0.79
CA TYR A 110 -7.08 3.29 1.33
C TYR A 110 -8.22 4.24 0.98
N VAL A 111 -8.68 4.25 -0.26
CA VAL A 111 -9.84 5.06 -0.69
C VAL A 111 -11.06 4.75 0.17
N ARG A 112 -11.40 3.47 0.31
CA ARG A 112 -12.54 3.04 1.13
C ARG A 112 -12.42 3.47 2.59
N ARG A 113 -11.23 3.40 3.19
CA ARG A 113 -11.00 3.87 4.57
C ARG A 113 -11.14 5.37 4.69
N LEU A 114 -10.69 6.14 3.71
CA LEU A 114 -10.87 7.58 3.67
C LEU A 114 -12.35 7.96 3.57
N GLU A 115 -13.11 7.32 2.70
CA GLU A 115 -14.56 7.54 2.56
C GLU A 115 -15.29 7.28 3.89
N LEU A 116 -15.07 6.12 4.51
CA LEU A 116 -15.68 5.79 5.79
C LEU A 116 -15.30 6.77 6.92
N SER A 117 -14.04 7.20 6.95
CA SER A 117 -13.57 8.17 7.94
C SER A 117 -14.21 9.55 7.72
N MET A 118 -14.34 9.96 6.46
CA MET A 118 -14.98 11.24 6.12
C MET A 118 -16.47 11.23 6.46
N ASP A 119 -17.18 10.16 6.09
CA ASP A 119 -18.60 9.99 6.40
C ASP A 119 -18.85 10.02 7.91
N SER A 120 -18.05 9.29 8.68
CA SER A 120 -18.13 9.32 10.15
C SER A 120 -17.88 10.72 10.72
N LYS A 121 -16.91 11.44 10.20
CA LYS A 121 -16.59 12.80 10.65
C LYS A 121 -17.70 13.80 10.29
N LEU A 122 -18.28 13.66 9.12
CA LEU A 122 -19.42 14.48 8.69
C LEU A 122 -20.64 14.22 9.57
N GLU A 123 -20.94 12.95 9.86
CA GLU A 123 -22.08 12.58 10.70
C GLU A 123 -21.90 13.10 12.13
N MET A 124 -20.74 12.92 12.73
CA MET A 124 -20.43 13.50 14.05
C MET A 124 -20.57 15.02 14.07
N THR A 125 -20.16 15.67 12.98
CA THR A 125 -20.26 17.14 12.90
C THR A 125 -21.71 17.58 12.75
N ARG A 126 -22.53 16.87 11.98
CA ARG A 126 -23.97 17.10 11.84
C ARG A 126 -24.70 16.92 13.18
N GLN A 127 -24.40 15.84 13.90
CA GLN A 127 -24.97 15.60 15.24
C GLN A 127 -24.63 16.74 16.21
N ARG A 128 -23.37 17.15 16.29
CA ARG A 128 -22.94 18.29 17.12
C ARG A 128 -23.65 19.59 16.74
N LEU A 129 -23.86 19.81 15.45
CA LEU A 129 -24.58 20.99 14.97
C LEU A 129 -26.04 20.94 15.39
N THR A 130 -26.71 19.81 15.25
CA THR A 130 -28.09 19.58 15.66
C THR A 130 -28.27 19.76 17.16
N GLU A 131 -27.37 19.20 17.98
CA GLU A 131 -27.39 19.39 19.45
C GLU A 131 -27.24 20.87 19.84
N LYS A 132 -26.29 21.57 19.20
CA LYS A 132 -26.08 23.00 19.47
C LYS A 132 -27.29 23.85 19.04
N ALA A 133 -27.87 23.53 17.88
CA ALA A 133 -29.08 24.22 17.40
C ALA A 133 -30.28 24.01 18.34
N ALA A 134 -30.50 22.76 18.79
CA ALA A 134 -31.53 22.46 19.78
C ALA A 134 -31.30 23.17 21.10
N ARG A 135 -30.07 23.20 21.61
CA ARG A 135 -29.71 23.92 22.81
C ARG A 135 -29.93 25.43 22.67
N LEU A 136 -29.57 26.00 21.53
CA LEU A 136 -29.80 27.43 21.25
C LEU A 136 -31.30 27.75 21.20
N ALA A 137 -32.08 26.89 20.52
CA ALA A 137 -33.55 27.06 20.50
C ALA A 137 -34.18 26.96 21.90
N TYR A 138 -33.73 26.01 22.73
CA TYR A 138 -34.19 25.89 24.11
C TYR A 138 -33.86 27.12 24.97
N LEU A 139 -32.65 27.65 24.83
CA LEU A 139 -32.17 28.82 25.57
C LEU A 139 -32.62 30.15 24.97
N SER A 140 -33.36 30.12 23.86
CA SER A 140 -33.78 31.37 23.21
C SER A 140 -34.65 32.24 24.15
N PRO A 141 -34.48 33.56 24.16
CA PRO A 141 -35.30 34.47 24.98
C PRO A 141 -36.81 34.30 24.73
N GLU A 142 -37.18 34.00 23.49
CA GLU A 142 -38.59 33.78 23.12
C GLU A 142 -39.18 32.55 23.82
N ASN A 143 -38.43 31.43 23.87
CA ASN A 143 -38.88 30.22 24.56
C ASN A 143 -38.94 30.44 26.08
N GLN A 144 -37.95 31.12 26.64
CA GLN A 144 -37.98 31.47 28.07
C GLN A 144 -39.15 32.35 28.44
N ILE A 145 -39.48 33.35 27.61
CA ILE A 145 -40.67 34.21 27.83
C ILE A 145 -41.94 33.39 27.70
N ARG A 146 -42.02 32.49 26.71
CA ARG A 146 -43.19 31.63 26.51
C ARG A 146 -43.42 30.70 27.70
N GLU A 147 -42.39 30.07 28.22
CA GLU A 147 -42.49 29.21 29.41
C GLU A 147 -42.95 30.01 30.65
N LYS A 148 -42.38 31.20 30.87
CA LYS A 148 -42.79 32.05 31.98
C LYS A 148 -44.23 32.53 31.86
N ARG A 149 -44.69 32.87 30.63
CA ARG A 149 -46.11 33.21 30.40
C ARG A 149 -47.04 32.03 30.70
N MET A 150 -46.69 30.82 30.24
CA MET A 150 -47.46 29.62 30.54
C MET A 150 -47.50 29.31 32.04
N TYR A 151 -46.41 29.54 32.75
CA TYR A 151 -46.36 29.38 34.19
C TYR A 151 -47.27 30.36 34.89
N LEU A 152 -47.30 31.66 34.50
CA LEU A 152 -48.18 32.68 35.06
C LEU A 152 -49.66 32.35 34.80
N LEU A 153 -50.02 31.95 33.58
CA LEU A 153 -51.41 31.56 33.28
C LEU A 153 -51.88 30.41 34.17
N ARG A 154 -51.07 29.37 34.35
CA ARG A 154 -51.39 28.25 35.25
C ARG A 154 -51.51 28.66 36.73
N ALA A 155 -50.69 29.61 37.14
CA ALA A 155 -50.78 30.15 38.52
C ALA A 155 -52.04 30.96 38.72
N GLU A 156 -52.44 31.78 37.75
CA GLU A 156 -53.68 32.52 37.71
C GLU A 156 -54.92 31.62 37.77
N GLU A 157 -54.97 30.60 36.91
CA GLU A 157 -56.04 29.59 36.94
C GLU A 157 -56.19 28.94 38.33
N LYS A 158 -55.10 28.49 38.91
CA LYS A 158 -55.07 27.86 40.22
C LYS A 158 -55.53 28.84 41.36
N LEU A 159 -55.14 30.08 41.22
CA LEU A 159 -55.52 31.09 42.17
C LEU A 159 -57.05 31.34 42.11
N THR A 160 -57.58 31.52 40.89
CA THR A 160 -59.02 31.72 40.65
C THR A 160 -59.83 30.53 41.16
N GLU A 161 -59.42 29.27 40.80
CA GLU A 161 -60.12 28.10 41.38
C GLU A 161 -60.11 28.04 42.90
N ARG A 162 -59.03 28.44 43.56
CA ARG A 162 -58.91 28.42 45.00
C ARG A 162 -59.75 29.52 45.63
N MET A 163 -59.82 30.70 44.98
CA MET A 163 -60.68 31.81 45.44
C MET A 163 -62.16 31.44 45.31
N GLU A 164 -62.59 30.90 44.17
CA GLU A 164 -63.97 30.45 43.99
C GLU A 164 -64.41 29.40 45.01
N LYS A 165 -63.54 28.39 45.26
CA LYS A 165 -63.80 27.38 46.31
C LYS A 165 -63.94 28.01 47.74
N LYS A 166 -63.19 29.08 48.04
CA LYS A 166 -63.30 29.74 49.36
C LYS A 166 -64.54 30.64 49.48
N LEU A 167 -65.03 31.15 48.33
CA LEU A 167 -66.23 32.00 48.33
C LEU A 167 -67.52 31.18 48.36
N GLN A 168 -67.48 29.88 48.05
CA GLN A 168 -68.64 28.96 48.10
C GLN A 168 -68.77 28.20 49.43
N MET A 169 -67.86 28.44 50.37
CA MET A 169 -67.96 28.00 51.78
C MET A 169 -68.45 29.15 52.67
#